data_41a03dd07a885d7237249c7ac967b8de
#
_entry.id   41a03dd07a885d7237249c7ac967b8de
#
_cell.length_a   1.000
_cell.length_b   1.000
_cell.length_c   1.000
_cell.angle_alpha   90.00
_cell.angle_beta   90.00
_cell.angle_gamma   90.00
#
_symmetry.space_group_name_H-M   'P 1'
#
loop_
_entity.id
_entity.type
_entity.pdbx_description
1 polymer ?
#
loop_
_entity_poly.entity_id
_entity_poly.type
_entity_poly.pdbx_seq_one_letter_code
_entity_poly.pdbx_strand_id
1 'polypeptide(L)'
;MKKTSIIKIVCVIAVLLSIITYQTFFSYKKLDPHIVLVKESTSFLHQTLTIGQPLVVEGQRGSQYYGYLYVNGKKKEGYISSKKVLPYTFDESFEKELTSFPDSYKQPLRFLHALYPEWCYVPLNTSLDFNQTASIFQSKSLIDTNDSSMIASPDIIEGQTWCRVSLNAARYFLDPRNGLDAYHALMFEKLTYNPSETLQEGKRMLAGTEMSGIEPQSKKDWAELYRYSAEVNNISMSLLITRAIQEQSGGGLGLRGGHARNNPQGPLFYNIYNIGANRSDQDGIDFAAVRNWDTREKSILYGSKYLADNYITKGQDSLYLQKFDVRNNNPGHHYYMSNIRAPYSEAKNMLKGYISNHMDHVKRILEIPLYTHMPVYNAYPIFTNIKYAGTIMKNPHCEYQIVNTYKNLKENVDYISINHKTYTHIVGLNNYYGSCDIPK
;
A
#
# COMPACT_ATOMS: atom_id res chain seq x y z
N MET A 1 -66.58 4.61 -1.79
CA MET A 1 -65.84 3.61 -0.99
C MET A 1 -65.62 4.17 0.41
N LYS A 2 -66.06 3.44 1.43
CA LYS A 2 -65.95 3.90 2.83
C LYS A 2 -64.47 3.96 3.25
N LYS A 3 -64.07 5.01 3.94
CA LYS A 3 -62.68 5.22 4.47
C LYS A 3 -62.08 3.99 5.12
N THR A 4 -62.86 3.18 5.80
CA THR A 4 -62.51 1.90 6.43
C THR A 4 -62.06 0.81 5.44
N SER A 5 -62.59 0.80 4.21
CA SER A 5 -62.18 -0.19 3.20
C SER A 5 -60.80 0.15 2.61
N ILE A 6 -60.51 1.45 2.45
CA ILE A 6 -59.21 1.92 1.96
C ILE A 6 -58.12 1.63 2.97
N ILE A 7 -58.37 1.87 4.26
CA ILE A 7 -57.41 1.56 5.34
C ILE A 7 -57.08 0.05 5.39
N LYS A 8 -58.10 -0.81 5.26
CA LYS A 8 -57.89 -2.27 5.23
C LYS A 8 -57.05 -2.72 4.04
N ILE A 9 -57.25 -2.14 2.85
CA ILE A 9 -56.46 -2.45 1.65
C ILE A 9 -55.01 -1.99 1.83
N VAL A 10 -54.78 -0.79 2.37
CA VAL A 10 -53.44 -0.25 2.64
C VAL A 10 -52.69 -1.13 3.66
N CYS A 11 -53.36 -1.59 4.73
CA CYS A 11 -52.77 -2.49 5.71
C CYS A 11 -52.41 -3.87 5.09
N VAL A 12 -53.28 -4.41 4.24
CA VAL A 12 -53.01 -5.69 3.56
C VAL A 12 -51.80 -5.54 2.59
N ILE A 13 -51.74 -4.44 1.83
CA ILE A 13 -50.59 -4.17 0.96
C ILE A 13 -49.29 -3.99 1.77
N ALA A 14 -49.35 -3.26 2.89
CA ALA A 14 -48.18 -3.10 3.76
C ALA A 14 -47.70 -4.42 4.36
N VAL A 15 -48.60 -5.30 4.78
CA VAL A 15 -48.26 -6.65 5.26
C VAL A 15 -47.70 -7.51 4.14
N LEU A 16 -48.30 -7.50 2.96
CA LEU A 16 -47.77 -8.23 1.80
C LEU A 16 -46.39 -7.72 1.38
N LEU A 17 -46.17 -6.41 1.35
CA LEU A 17 -44.85 -5.83 1.10
C LEU A 17 -43.86 -6.20 2.17
N SER A 18 -44.23 -6.21 3.45
CA SER A 18 -43.32 -6.67 4.52
C SER A 18 -42.99 -8.16 4.45
N ILE A 19 -43.97 -9.01 4.05
CA ILE A 19 -43.72 -10.45 3.83
C ILE A 19 -42.80 -10.67 2.62
N ILE A 20 -43.05 -9.97 1.52
CA ILE A 20 -42.18 -10.06 0.32
C ILE A 20 -40.78 -9.54 0.64
N THR A 21 -40.67 -8.44 1.38
CA THR A 21 -39.36 -7.90 1.81
C THR A 21 -38.67 -8.90 2.74
N TYR A 22 -39.40 -9.49 3.69
CA TYR A 22 -38.86 -10.51 4.58
C TYR A 22 -38.41 -11.75 3.81
N GLN A 23 -39.23 -12.27 2.86
CA GLN A 23 -38.86 -13.43 2.05
C GLN A 23 -37.65 -13.15 1.13
N THR A 24 -37.56 -11.94 0.55
CA THR A 24 -36.42 -11.57 -0.29
C THR A 24 -35.14 -11.35 0.50
N PHE A 25 -35.21 -10.74 1.68
CA PHE A 25 -34.03 -10.42 2.49
C PHE A 25 -33.58 -11.52 3.44
N PHE A 26 -34.47 -12.43 3.83
CA PHE A 26 -34.19 -13.44 4.86
C PHE A 26 -34.28 -14.89 4.37
N SER A 27 -34.72 -15.14 3.12
CA SER A 27 -34.70 -16.49 2.57
C SER A 27 -33.25 -16.93 2.30
N TYR A 28 -32.92 -18.15 2.73
CA TYR A 28 -31.68 -18.80 2.37
C TYR A 28 -31.71 -19.17 0.89
N LYS A 29 -30.70 -18.74 0.16
CA LYS A 29 -30.45 -19.12 -1.23
C LYS A 29 -29.20 -20.01 -1.25
N LYS A 30 -29.33 -21.24 -1.72
CA LYS A 30 -28.19 -22.10 -2.00
C LYS A 30 -27.41 -21.50 -3.18
N LEU A 31 -26.09 -21.45 -3.08
CA LEU A 31 -25.16 -21.02 -4.13
C LEU A 31 -24.32 -22.22 -4.55
N ASP A 32 -23.78 -22.15 -5.76
CA ASP A 32 -22.71 -23.05 -6.16
C ASP A 32 -21.47 -22.73 -5.28
N PRO A 33 -20.83 -23.75 -4.71
CA PRO A 33 -19.68 -23.54 -3.86
C PRO A 33 -18.57 -22.77 -4.59
N HIS A 34 -18.13 -21.66 -4.01
CA HIS A 34 -17.06 -20.85 -4.54
C HIS A 34 -16.21 -20.25 -3.42
N ILE A 35 -14.97 -19.88 -3.74
CA ILE A 35 -14.04 -19.29 -2.78
C ILE A 35 -14.25 -17.78 -2.72
N VAL A 36 -14.25 -17.27 -1.51
CA VAL A 36 -14.13 -15.83 -1.22
C VAL A 36 -12.94 -15.59 -0.30
N LEU A 37 -12.33 -14.43 -0.44
CA LEU A 37 -11.22 -14.00 0.42
C LEU A 37 -11.70 -12.93 1.38
N VAL A 38 -11.25 -13.00 2.62
CA VAL A 38 -11.49 -11.95 3.62
C VAL A 38 -10.79 -10.67 3.17
N LYS A 39 -11.51 -9.54 3.05
CA LYS A 39 -10.91 -8.26 2.62
C LYS A 39 -10.63 -7.28 3.75
N GLU A 40 -11.18 -7.53 4.91
CA GLU A 40 -10.90 -6.79 6.14
C GLU A 40 -11.03 -7.72 7.34
N SER A 41 -10.21 -7.52 8.36
CA SER A 41 -10.25 -8.34 9.58
C SER A 41 -11.68 -8.42 10.14
N THR A 42 -12.17 -9.62 10.38
CA THR A 42 -13.55 -9.85 10.79
C THR A 42 -13.67 -11.09 11.67
N SER A 43 -14.75 -11.17 12.43
CA SER A 43 -15.06 -12.35 13.25
C SER A 43 -15.90 -13.35 12.49
N PHE A 44 -15.54 -14.63 12.61
CA PHE A 44 -16.30 -15.77 12.12
C PHE A 44 -16.28 -16.87 13.16
N LEU A 45 -17.43 -17.20 13.72
CA LEU A 45 -17.56 -18.23 14.78
C LEU A 45 -16.59 -18.03 15.95
N HIS A 46 -16.51 -16.80 16.46
CA HIS A 46 -15.61 -16.41 17.56
C HIS A 46 -14.11 -16.49 17.21
N GLN A 47 -13.76 -16.63 15.93
CA GLN A 47 -12.40 -16.57 15.46
C GLN A 47 -12.20 -15.30 14.63
N THR A 48 -11.07 -14.63 14.78
CA THR A 48 -10.69 -13.54 13.91
C THR A 48 -10.12 -14.11 12.62
N LEU A 49 -10.73 -13.72 11.49
CA LEU A 49 -10.21 -14.01 10.18
C LEU A 49 -9.31 -12.87 9.71
N THR A 50 -8.21 -13.21 9.10
CA THR A 50 -7.25 -12.26 8.54
C THR A 50 -7.53 -11.95 7.07
N ILE A 51 -7.04 -10.82 6.60
CA ILE A 51 -7.14 -10.43 5.19
C ILE A 51 -6.51 -11.50 4.29
N GLY A 52 -7.16 -11.81 3.18
CA GLY A 52 -6.72 -12.83 2.23
C GLY A 52 -7.05 -14.26 2.64
N GLN A 53 -7.58 -14.50 3.84
CA GLN A 53 -7.95 -15.85 4.26
C GLN A 53 -9.12 -16.38 3.44
N PRO A 54 -9.01 -17.59 2.84
CA PRO A 54 -10.05 -18.15 2.02
C PRO A 54 -11.17 -18.78 2.86
N LEU A 55 -12.41 -18.60 2.37
CA LEU A 55 -13.60 -19.35 2.81
C LEU A 55 -14.29 -19.93 1.59
N VAL A 56 -14.90 -21.10 1.75
CA VAL A 56 -15.84 -21.64 0.76
C VAL A 56 -17.25 -21.16 1.13
N VAL A 57 -17.92 -20.50 0.20
CA VAL A 57 -19.30 -20.03 0.33
C VAL A 57 -20.20 -20.96 -0.46
N GLU A 58 -21.30 -21.42 0.15
CA GLU A 58 -22.26 -22.34 -0.46
C GLU A 58 -23.71 -21.87 -0.32
N GLY A 59 -23.92 -20.69 0.27
CA GLY A 59 -25.25 -20.10 0.41
C GLY A 59 -25.21 -18.63 0.78
N GLN A 60 -26.38 -18.00 0.67
CA GLN A 60 -26.58 -16.60 1.00
C GLN A 60 -27.90 -16.39 1.72
N ARG A 61 -27.90 -15.48 2.70
CA ARG A 61 -29.09 -15.00 3.38
C ARG A 61 -28.99 -13.50 3.54
N GLY A 62 -29.77 -12.78 2.74
CA GLY A 62 -29.66 -11.31 2.67
C GLY A 62 -28.25 -10.87 2.28
N SER A 63 -27.63 -10.06 3.14
CA SER A 63 -26.26 -9.59 2.97
C SER A 63 -25.19 -10.47 3.61
N GLN A 64 -25.55 -11.70 4.02
CA GLN A 64 -24.63 -12.64 4.62
C GLN A 64 -24.46 -13.88 3.75
N TYR A 65 -23.22 -14.29 3.55
CA TYR A 65 -22.87 -15.58 2.98
C TYR A 65 -22.83 -16.64 4.06
N TYR A 66 -23.35 -17.82 3.75
CA TYR A 66 -23.16 -19.03 4.53
C TYR A 66 -22.04 -19.84 3.89
N GLY A 67 -21.06 -20.23 4.68
CA GLY A 67 -19.91 -20.93 4.17
C GLY A 67 -19.09 -21.58 5.26
N TYR A 68 -17.91 -22.09 4.90
CA TYR A 68 -17.04 -22.79 5.82
C TYR A 68 -15.55 -22.58 5.53
N LEU A 69 -14.77 -22.90 6.54
CA LEU A 69 -13.33 -23.07 6.46
C LEU A 69 -12.89 -24.24 7.35
N TYR A 70 -11.68 -24.71 7.14
CA TYR A 70 -11.09 -25.74 8.01
C TYR A 70 -10.14 -25.10 9.02
N VAL A 71 -10.32 -25.44 10.29
CA VAL A 71 -9.47 -25.04 11.40
C VAL A 71 -8.99 -26.28 12.10
N ASN A 72 -7.69 -26.52 12.10
CA ASN A 72 -7.09 -27.72 12.68
C ASN A 72 -7.76 -29.02 12.16
N GLY A 73 -8.01 -29.09 10.85
CA GLY A 73 -8.66 -30.21 10.20
C GLY A 73 -10.17 -30.37 10.45
N LYS A 74 -10.79 -29.48 11.24
CA LYS A 74 -12.23 -29.50 11.52
C LYS A 74 -12.95 -28.45 10.69
N LYS A 75 -13.99 -28.86 9.95
CA LYS A 75 -14.89 -27.96 9.23
C LYS A 75 -15.63 -27.07 10.24
N LYS A 76 -15.58 -25.76 10.01
CA LYS A 76 -16.31 -24.73 10.74
C LYS A 76 -17.22 -24.00 9.79
N GLU A 77 -18.53 -24.03 10.06
CA GLU A 77 -19.57 -23.46 9.19
C GLU A 77 -20.26 -22.30 9.87
N GLY A 78 -20.61 -21.26 9.13
CA GLY A 78 -21.28 -20.09 9.68
C GLY A 78 -21.59 -19.02 8.66
N TYR A 79 -22.01 -17.86 9.17
CA TYR A 79 -22.34 -16.70 8.35
C TYR A 79 -21.24 -15.64 8.42
N ILE A 80 -20.94 -15.01 7.28
CA ILE A 80 -20.05 -13.88 7.15
C ILE A 80 -20.72 -12.80 6.31
N SER A 81 -20.53 -11.54 6.65
CA SER A 81 -21.05 -10.44 5.83
C SER A 81 -20.41 -10.44 4.45
N SER A 82 -21.23 -10.38 3.39
CA SER A 82 -20.75 -10.27 2.00
C SER A 82 -19.90 -9.01 1.77
N LYS A 83 -20.08 -7.98 2.59
CA LYS A 83 -19.26 -6.76 2.55
C LYS A 83 -17.83 -6.96 3.07
N LYS A 84 -17.59 -8.03 3.84
CA LYS A 84 -16.30 -8.35 4.47
C LYS A 84 -15.44 -9.29 3.65
N VAL A 85 -15.93 -9.74 2.52
CA VAL A 85 -15.26 -10.70 1.64
C VAL A 85 -15.23 -10.22 0.20
N LEU A 86 -14.31 -10.79 -0.56
CA LEU A 86 -14.10 -10.55 -1.98
C LEU A 86 -14.25 -11.88 -2.72
N PRO A 87 -15.03 -11.98 -3.80
CA PRO A 87 -15.04 -13.16 -4.65
C PRO A 87 -13.62 -13.47 -5.17
N TYR A 88 -13.24 -14.74 -5.18
CA TYR A 88 -11.99 -15.21 -5.72
C TYR A 88 -12.25 -16.31 -6.75
N THR A 89 -11.88 -16.03 -7.99
CA THR A 89 -11.87 -17.04 -9.05
C THR A 89 -10.48 -17.67 -9.05
N PHE A 90 -10.44 -19.00 -8.96
CA PHE A 90 -9.18 -19.73 -9.06
C PHE A 90 -8.57 -19.50 -10.43
N ASP A 91 -7.36 -18.96 -10.44
CA ASP A 91 -6.58 -18.72 -11.66
C ASP A 91 -5.35 -19.63 -11.64
N GLU A 92 -5.39 -20.68 -12.48
CA GLU A 92 -4.33 -21.68 -12.54
C GLU A 92 -2.99 -21.07 -12.97
N SER A 93 -3.00 -20.08 -13.86
CA SER A 93 -1.78 -19.41 -14.30
C SER A 93 -1.14 -18.62 -13.19
N PHE A 94 -1.94 -17.88 -12.42
CA PHE A 94 -1.48 -17.14 -11.27
C PHE A 94 -1.00 -18.05 -10.14
N GLU A 95 -1.70 -19.14 -9.86
CA GLU A 95 -1.26 -20.11 -8.85
C GLU A 95 0.09 -20.76 -9.21
N LYS A 96 0.35 -20.95 -10.50
CA LYS A 96 1.66 -21.40 -10.99
C LYS A 96 2.73 -20.34 -10.77
N GLU A 97 2.45 -19.06 -11.00
CA GLU A 97 3.37 -17.96 -10.71
C GLU A 97 3.69 -17.89 -9.21
N LEU A 98 2.71 -18.13 -8.35
CA LEU A 98 2.91 -18.16 -6.90
C LEU A 98 3.88 -19.23 -6.40
N THR A 99 4.17 -20.26 -7.20
CA THR A 99 5.16 -21.28 -6.82
C THR A 99 6.57 -20.70 -6.65
N SER A 100 6.85 -19.54 -7.24
CA SER A 100 8.11 -18.80 -7.11
C SER A 100 8.24 -18.03 -5.78
N PHE A 101 7.16 -17.96 -5.00
CA PHE A 101 7.13 -17.27 -3.71
C PHE A 101 7.06 -18.25 -2.54
N PRO A 102 7.68 -17.93 -1.39
CA PRO A 102 7.49 -18.66 -0.15
C PRO A 102 6.01 -18.63 0.29
N ASP A 103 5.57 -19.65 1.03
CA ASP A 103 4.15 -19.81 1.42
C ASP A 103 3.60 -18.60 2.18
N SER A 104 4.43 -17.94 3.00
CA SER A 104 4.02 -16.75 3.75
C SER A 104 3.67 -15.53 2.89
N TYR A 105 4.03 -15.52 1.60
CA TYR A 105 3.68 -14.46 0.64
C TYR A 105 2.40 -14.79 -0.16
N LYS A 106 2.05 -16.07 -0.30
CA LYS A 106 1.02 -16.50 -1.26
C LYS A 106 -0.38 -16.00 -0.92
N GLN A 107 -0.75 -16.00 0.36
CA GLN A 107 -2.08 -15.54 0.77
C GLN A 107 -2.33 -14.05 0.50
N PRO A 108 -1.46 -13.11 0.90
CA PRO A 108 -1.63 -11.71 0.54
C PRO A 108 -1.55 -11.46 -0.96
N LEU A 109 -0.76 -12.22 -1.71
CA LEU A 109 -0.70 -12.09 -3.17
C LEU A 109 -2.00 -12.55 -3.85
N ARG A 110 -2.63 -13.64 -3.38
CA ARG A 110 -3.97 -14.03 -3.85
C ARG A 110 -5.02 -12.95 -3.59
N PHE A 111 -4.93 -12.30 -2.44
CA PHE A 111 -5.82 -11.20 -2.12
C PHE A 111 -5.64 -10.01 -3.06
N LEU A 112 -4.40 -9.63 -3.34
CA LEU A 112 -4.09 -8.56 -4.27
C LEU A 112 -4.49 -8.90 -5.71
N HIS A 113 -4.27 -10.14 -6.16
CA HIS A 113 -4.72 -10.60 -7.47
C HIS A 113 -6.25 -10.57 -7.61
N ALA A 114 -6.97 -10.91 -6.55
CA ALA A 114 -8.44 -10.81 -6.55
C ALA A 114 -8.94 -9.35 -6.61
N LEU A 115 -8.19 -8.39 -6.09
CA LEU A 115 -8.50 -6.96 -6.19
C LEU A 115 -8.09 -6.37 -7.54
N TYR A 116 -6.91 -6.76 -8.02
CA TYR A 116 -6.23 -6.18 -9.17
C TYR A 116 -5.72 -7.31 -10.09
N PRO A 117 -6.60 -7.97 -10.84
CA PRO A 117 -6.23 -9.15 -11.64
C PRO A 117 -5.23 -8.85 -12.76
N GLU A 118 -5.09 -7.59 -13.17
CA GLU A 118 -4.12 -7.17 -14.18
C GLU A 118 -2.70 -6.94 -13.62
N TRP A 119 -2.54 -6.98 -12.28
CA TRP A 119 -1.23 -6.81 -11.69
C TRP A 119 -0.43 -8.12 -11.72
N CYS A 120 0.85 -8.01 -12.08
CA CYS A 120 1.80 -9.13 -12.13
C CYS A 120 2.77 -9.03 -10.94
N TYR A 121 3.06 -10.14 -10.30
CA TYR A 121 3.94 -10.20 -9.14
C TYR A 121 5.21 -10.97 -9.48
N VAL A 122 6.37 -10.35 -9.26
CA VAL A 122 7.68 -10.93 -9.59
C VAL A 122 8.54 -10.98 -8.34
N PRO A 123 9.11 -12.13 -7.97
CA PRO A 123 10.03 -12.21 -6.83
C PRO A 123 11.38 -11.57 -7.17
N LEU A 124 11.88 -10.72 -6.28
CA LEU A 124 13.24 -10.22 -6.29
C LEU A 124 14.06 -10.95 -5.21
N ASN A 125 14.86 -11.90 -5.61
CA ASN A 125 15.77 -12.56 -4.67
C ASN A 125 16.93 -11.62 -4.32
N THR A 126 16.94 -11.09 -3.11
CA THR A 126 17.98 -10.15 -2.66
C THR A 126 19.24 -10.87 -2.22
N SER A 127 19.18 -12.17 -1.87
CA SER A 127 20.25 -12.95 -1.22
C SER A 127 20.73 -12.37 0.11
N LEU A 128 20.07 -11.33 0.64
CA LEU A 128 20.44 -10.66 1.90
C LEU A 128 19.81 -11.36 3.10
N ASP A 129 20.53 -11.39 4.21
CA ASP A 129 19.98 -11.81 5.50
C ASP A 129 19.04 -10.72 6.04
N PHE A 130 17.81 -11.13 6.38
CA PHE A 130 16.78 -10.20 6.81
C PHE A 130 17.15 -9.43 8.09
N ASN A 131 17.66 -10.13 9.10
CA ASN A 131 17.96 -9.51 10.39
C ASN A 131 19.17 -8.56 10.32
N GLN A 132 20.18 -8.94 9.55
CA GLN A 132 21.33 -8.06 9.29
C GLN A 132 20.90 -6.81 8.55
N THR A 133 20.06 -6.96 7.52
CA THR A 133 19.51 -5.84 6.74
C THR A 133 18.67 -4.93 7.61
N ALA A 134 17.80 -5.47 8.45
CA ALA A 134 17.00 -4.68 9.39
C ALA A 134 17.87 -3.86 10.36
N SER A 135 18.98 -4.43 10.85
CA SER A 135 19.93 -3.73 11.72
C SER A 135 20.61 -2.55 11.02
N ILE A 136 20.93 -2.70 9.72
CA ILE A 136 21.44 -1.59 8.90
C ILE A 136 20.42 -0.45 8.85
N PHE A 137 19.15 -0.76 8.54
CA PHE A 137 18.11 0.26 8.44
C PHE A 137 17.68 0.83 9.78
N GLN A 138 17.82 0.13 10.88
CA GLN A 138 17.72 0.72 12.22
C GLN A 138 18.68 1.90 12.37
N SER A 139 19.94 1.74 11.97
CA SER A 139 20.97 2.78 12.13
C SER A 139 20.82 3.96 11.15
N LYS A 140 20.12 3.76 10.02
CA LYS A 140 20.03 4.73 8.91
C LYS A 140 18.64 5.35 8.76
N SER A 141 17.65 4.93 9.56
CA SER A 141 16.28 5.40 9.40
C SER A 141 15.80 6.17 10.61
N LEU A 142 14.92 7.12 10.32
CA LEU A 142 14.24 7.95 11.29
C LEU A 142 12.73 7.72 11.21
N ILE A 143 12.05 8.07 12.28
CA ILE A 143 10.60 8.04 12.36
C ILE A 143 10.10 9.22 13.18
N ASP A 144 9.06 9.88 12.69
CA ASP A 144 8.39 10.98 13.38
C ASP A 144 7.29 10.41 14.27
N THR A 145 7.63 10.16 15.53
CA THR A 145 6.67 9.64 16.52
C THR A 145 7.22 9.74 17.94
N ASN A 146 6.31 9.87 18.90
CA ASN A 146 6.59 9.75 20.33
C ASN A 146 6.36 8.33 20.86
N ASP A 147 6.03 7.39 20.00
CA ASP A 147 5.80 6.00 20.37
C ASP A 147 7.11 5.30 20.70
N SER A 148 7.32 5.00 21.98
CA SER A 148 8.54 4.36 22.48
C SER A 148 8.80 2.96 21.92
N SER A 149 7.79 2.29 21.34
CA SER A 149 7.97 1.00 20.67
C SER A 149 8.59 1.14 19.28
N MET A 150 8.43 2.31 18.67
CA MET A 150 8.91 2.63 17.34
C MET A 150 10.29 3.26 17.32
N ILE A 151 10.73 3.85 18.42
CA ILE A 151 12.00 4.57 18.51
C ILE A 151 13.02 3.78 19.34
N ALA A 152 14.29 3.88 18.97
CA ALA A 152 15.39 3.27 19.72
C ALA A 152 15.75 4.04 20.98
N SER A 153 15.63 5.38 20.93
CA SER A 153 15.79 6.30 22.05
C SER A 153 14.93 7.54 21.80
N PRO A 154 14.58 8.31 22.84
CA PRO A 154 13.85 9.57 22.69
C PRO A 154 14.69 10.72 22.12
N ASP A 155 15.95 10.47 21.77
CA ASP A 155 16.84 11.50 21.23
C ASP A 155 16.37 11.94 19.86
N ILE A 156 16.18 13.24 19.70
CA ILE A 156 15.80 13.85 18.44
C ILE A 156 17.06 13.99 17.58
N ILE A 157 17.04 13.37 16.40
CA ILE A 157 18.17 13.38 15.46
C ILE A 157 18.01 14.48 14.42
N GLU A 158 16.76 14.76 14.01
CA GLU A 158 16.45 15.73 12.96
C GLU A 158 15.16 16.48 13.28
N GLY A 159 15.07 17.75 12.92
CA GLY A 159 13.88 18.57 13.15
C GLY A 159 13.51 18.69 14.64
N GLN A 160 12.23 18.50 14.96
CA GLN A 160 11.71 18.63 16.33
C GLN A 160 11.21 17.29 16.91
N THR A 161 11.05 16.25 16.07
CA THR A 161 10.35 15.00 16.45
C THR A 161 10.98 13.73 15.89
N TRP A 162 11.91 13.85 14.94
CA TRP A 162 12.50 12.71 14.25
C TRP A 162 13.53 11.97 15.08
N CYS A 163 13.18 10.78 15.50
CA CYS A 163 14.01 9.90 16.31
C CYS A 163 14.50 8.69 15.50
N ARG A 164 15.58 8.04 15.99
CA ARG A 164 16.08 6.79 15.44
C ARG A 164 15.03 5.67 15.62
N VAL A 165 14.78 4.89 14.57
CA VAL A 165 13.83 3.77 14.66
C VAL A 165 14.34 2.66 15.57
N SER A 166 13.42 1.97 16.26
CA SER A 166 13.74 0.71 16.96
C SER A 166 14.01 -0.41 15.96
N LEU A 167 14.74 -1.44 16.39
CA LEU A 167 14.99 -2.61 15.55
C LEU A 167 13.68 -3.31 15.12
N ASN A 168 12.69 -3.37 16.01
CA ASN A 168 11.41 -3.97 15.70
C ASN A 168 10.63 -3.15 14.65
N ALA A 169 10.70 -1.82 14.73
CA ALA A 169 10.14 -0.96 13.69
C ALA A 169 10.89 -1.14 12.36
N ALA A 170 12.21 -1.22 12.38
CA ALA A 170 13.00 -1.48 11.17
C ALA A 170 12.62 -2.83 10.54
N ARG A 171 12.48 -3.90 11.33
CA ARG A 171 12.02 -5.21 10.86
C ARG A 171 10.62 -5.16 10.26
N TYR A 172 9.70 -4.44 10.91
CA TYR A 172 8.34 -4.32 10.42
C TYR A 172 8.28 -3.65 9.06
N PHE A 173 8.91 -2.49 8.89
CA PHE A 173 8.86 -1.73 7.64
C PHE A 173 9.70 -2.35 6.52
N LEU A 174 10.74 -3.11 6.86
CA LEU A 174 11.55 -3.85 5.90
C LEU A 174 10.86 -5.11 5.40
N ASP A 175 9.99 -5.75 6.20
CA ASP A 175 9.31 -6.99 5.79
C ASP A 175 8.31 -6.72 4.65
N PRO A 176 8.56 -7.22 3.43
CA PRO A 176 7.69 -6.93 2.29
C PRO A 176 6.26 -7.38 2.50
N ARG A 177 6.05 -8.46 3.29
CA ARG A 177 4.72 -9.02 3.56
C ARG A 177 3.81 -8.03 4.25
N ASN A 178 4.37 -7.12 5.05
CA ASN A 178 3.62 -6.06 5.73
C ASN A 178 3.12 -4.96 4.79
N GLY A 179 3.65 -4.92 3.57
CA GLY A 179 3.20 -4.02 2.51
C GLY A 179 2.32 -4.66 1.44
N LEU A 180 2.14 -5.99 1.48
CA LEU A 180 1.29 -6.71 0.52
C LEU A 180 -0.20 -6.62 0.90
N ASP A 181 -0.72 -5.41 0.95
CA ASP A 181 -2.13 -5.13 1.25
C ASP A 181 -2.74 -4.16 0.22
N ALA A 182 -4.05 -3.94 0.33
CA ALA A 182 -4.81 -3.10 -0.59
C ALA A 182 -4.33 -1.64 -0.68
N TYR A 183 -3.55 -1.15 0.30
CA TYR A 183 -3.17 0.26 0.38
C TYR A 183 -1.70 0.53 0.06
N HIS A 184 -0.83 -0.46 0.28
CA HIS A 184 0.61 -0.26 0.27
C HIS A 184 1.36 -1.04 -0.81
N ALA A 185 0.69 -2.01 -1.49
CA ALA A 185 1.34 -2.87 -2.47
C ALA A 185 2.06 -2.12 -3.60
N LEU A 186 1.59 -0.92 -3.95
CA LEU A 186 2.25 -0.08 -4.96
C LEU A 186 3.66 0.38 -4.57
N MET A 187 4.09 0.18 -3.30
CA MET A 187 5.51 0.43 -2.99
C MET A 187 6.46 -0.50 -3.73
N PHE A 188 5.96 -1.62 -4.23
CA PHE A 188 6.72 -2.59 -5.02
C PHE A 188 6.55 -2.42 -6.54
N GLU A 189 5.72 -1.46 -6.98
CA GLU A 189 5.52 -1.20 -8.41
C GLU A 189 6.84 -0.81 -9.08
N LYS A 190 7.13 -1.45 -10.22
CA LYS A 190 8.24 -1.05 -11.08
C LYS A 190 7.95 0.31 -11.70
N LEU A 191 8.76 1.28 -11.33
CA LEU A 191 8.66 2.67 -11.78
C LEU A 191 9.41 2.94 -13.10
N THR A 192 9.72 1.89 -13.86
CA THR A 192 10.19 1.98 -15.24
C THR A 192 9.03 2.32 -16.16
N TYR A 193 9.33 2.72 -17.41
CA TYR A 193 8.30 2.98 -18.42
C TYR A 193 7.32 1.82 -18.55
N ASN A 194 6.05 2.13 -18.43
CA ASN A 194 4.96 1.16 -18.57
C ASN A 194 4.14 1.48 -19.82
N PRO A 195 4.26 0.70 -20.91
CA PRO A 195 3.51 0.96 -22.15
C PRO A 195 1.99 0.81 -21.99
N SER A 196 1.52 0.17 -20.91
CA SER A 196 0.09 0.07 -20.58
C SER A 196 -0.48 1.39 -20.04
N GLU A 197 0.36 2.35 -19.65
CA GLU A 197 -0.09 3.71 -19.28
C GLU A 197 -0.38 4.51 -20.55
N THR A 198 -1.65 4.72 -20.85
CA THR A 198 -2.09 5.39 -22.08
C THR A 198 -2.03 6.92 -21.96
N LEU A 199 -1.97 7.61 -23.11
CA LEU A 199 -2.07 9.06 -23.14
C LEU A 199 -3.37 9.58 -22.48
N GLN A 200 -4.47 8.86 -22.64
CA GLN A 200 -5.76 9.24 -22.06
C GLN A 200 -5.73 9.19 -20.52
N GLU A 201 -4.97 8.27 -19.96
CA GLU A 201 -4.77 8.19 -18.51
C GLU A 201 -3.93 9.35 -18.00
N GLY A 202 -2.87 9.71 -18.72
CA GLY A 202 -2.10 10.93 -18.42
C GLY A 202 -2.99 12.18 -18.45
N LYS A 203 -3.86 12.33 -19.45
CA LYS A 203 -4.82 13.43 -19.52
C LYS A 203 -5.79 13.46 -18.34
N ARG A 204 -6.28 12.30 -17.90
CA ARG A 204 -7.15 12.22 -16.72
C ARG A 204 -6.42 12.64 -15.44
N MET A 205 -5.18 12.18 -15.24
CA MET A 205 -4.38 12.57 -14.08
C MET A 205 -4.12 14.08 -14.01
N LEU A 206 -3.94 14.71 -15.16
CA LEU A 206 -3.67 16.15 -15.24
C LEU A 206 -4.93 17.02 -15.23
N ALA A 207 -6.12 16.40 -15.37
CA ALA A 207 -7.38 17.13 -15.41
C ALA A 207 -7.61 17.96 -14.14
N GLY A 208 -7.96 19.24 -14.32
CA GLY A 208 -8.19 20.16 -13.20
C GLY A 208 -6.92 20.72 -12.55
N THR A 209 -5.73 20.40 -13.08
CA THR A 209 -4.46 21.01 -12.68
C THR A 209 -4.05 22.10 -13.66
N GLU A 210 -3.05 22.92 -13.31
CA GLU A 210 -2.43 23.91 -14.21
C GLU A 210 -1.69 23.26 -15.40
N MET A 211 -1.44 21.95 -15.32
CA MET A 211 -0.81 21.16 -16.38
C MET A 211 -1.84 20.38 -17.21
N SER A 212 -3.07 20.89 -17.32
CA SER A 212 -4.13 20.31 -18.14
C SER A 212 -4.16 20.92 -19.55
N GLY A 213 -4.41 20.10 -20.57
CA GLY A 213 -4.58 20.54 -21.96
C GLY A 213 -3.25 20.86 -22.64
N ILE A 214 -3.18 22.02 -23.32
CA ILE A 214 -2.02 22.39 -24.16
C ILE A 214 -1.03 23.21 -23.37
N GLU A 215 0.23 22.81 -23.39
CA GLU A 215 1.34 23.57 -22.82
C GLU A 215 1.61 24.84 -23.67
N PRO A 216 1.61 26.04 -23.02
CA PRO A 216 1.61 27.31 -23.78
C PRO A 216 2.85 27.56 -24.64
N GLN A 217 4.04 27.09 -24.27
CA GLN A 217 5.30 27.33 -25.02
C GLN A 217 5.47 26.33 -26.16
N SER A 218 5.38 25.03 -25.88
CA SER A 218 5.62 23.97 -26.87
C SER A 218 4.45 23.75 -27.82
N LYS A 219 3.24 24.19 -27.44
CA LYS A 219 1.97 23.90 -28.15
C LYS A 219 1.61 22.42 -28.23
N LYS A 220 2.24 21.57 -27.40
CA LYS A 220 1.95 20.14 -27.24
C LYS A 220 1.00 19.93 -26.06
N ASP A 221 0.31 18.79 -26.05
CA ASP A 221 -0.44 18.39 -24.88
C ASP A 221 0.52 18.04 -23.72
N TRP A 222 0.20 18.47 -22.49
CA TRP A 222 1.02 18.16 -21.33
C TRP A 222 1.22 16.65 -21.15
N ALA A 223 0.18 15.86 -21.34
CA ALA A 223 0.30 14.40 -21.21
C ALA A 223 1.23 13.79 -22.28
N GLU A 224 1.31 14.39 -23.48
CA GLU A 224 2.28 13.98 -24.51
C GLU A 224 3.72 14.25 -24.08
N LEU A 225 3.99 15.39 -23.44
CA LEU A 225 5.30 15.72 -22.90
C LEU A 225 5.74 14.71 -21.84
N TYR A 226 4.83 14.37 -20.91
CA TYR A 226 5.11 13.37 -19.87
C TYR A 226 5.32 11.99 -20.46
N ARG A 227 4.46 11.53 -21.39
CA ARG A 227 4.57 10.22 -22.01
C ARG A 227 5.89 10.09 -22.79
N TYR A 228 6.24 11.10 -23.61
CA TYR A 228 7.50 11.10 -24.33
C TYR A 228 8.71 11.05 -23.39
N SER A 229 8.68 11.84 -22.32
CA SER A 229 9.76 11.85 -21.33
C SER A 229 9.86 10.54 -20.56
N ALA A 230 8.72 9.89 -20.26
CA ALA A 230 8.65 8.59 -19.63
C ALA A 230 9.30 7.51 -20.52
N GLU A 231 8.95 7.47 -21.80
CA GLU A 231 9.49 6.51 -22.77
C GLU A 231 10.99 6.68 -22.97
N VAL A 232 11.44 7.90 -23.25
CA VAL A 232 12.85 8.20 -23.52
C VAL A 232 13.77 7.93 -22.33
N ASN A 233 13.29 8.20 -21.11
CA ASN A 233 14.08 8.05 -19.90
C ASN A 233 13.78 6.73 -19.13
N ASN A 234 12.96 5.85 -19.69
CA ASN A 234 12.57 4.58 -19.09
C ASN A 234 12.05 4.73 -17.64
N ILE A 235 11.11 5.66 -17.42
CA ILE A 235 10.51 5.96 -16.13
C ILE A 235 8.98 6.00 -16.27
N SER A 236 8.21 5.63 -15.22
CA SER A 236 6.74 5.62 -15.25
C SER A 236 6.16 7.01 -15.52
N MET A 237 5.24 7.12 -16.48
CA MET A 237 4.50 8.36 -16.76
C MET A 237 3.66 8.79 -15.55
N SER A 238 2.98 7.83 -14.91
CA SER A 238 2.17 8.09 -13.72
C SER A 238 3.01 8.64 -12.57
N LEU A 239 4.22 8.11 -12.35
CA LEU A 239 5.16 8.63 -11.36
C LEU A 239 5.53 10.09 -11.68
N LEU A 240 5.89 10.39 -12.93
CA LEU A 240 6.27 11.74 -13.35
C LEU A 240 5.14 12.73 -13.13
N ILE A 241 3.92 12.39 -13.54
CA ILE A 241 2.75 13.25 -13.37
C ILE A 241 2.43 13.45 -11.88
N THR A 242 2.40 12.37 -11.09
CA THR A 242 2.11 12.45 -9.65
C THR A 242 3.12 13.33 -8.94
N ARG A 243 4.40 13.16 -9.24
CA ARG A 243 5.47 13.98 -8.67
C ARG A 243 5.32 15.46 -9.08
N ALA A 244 5.06 15.72 -10.34
CA ALA A 244 4.85 17.09 -10.83
C ALA A 244 3.65 17.78 -10.15
N ILE A 245 2.53 17.08 -9.98
CA ILE A 245 1.35 17.59 -9.26
C ILE A 245 1.70 17.86 -7.80
N GLN A 246 2.40 16.94 -7.14
CA GLN A 246 2.81 17.09 -5.75
C GLN A 246 3.68 18.34 -5.54
N GLU A 247 4.65 18.58 -6.43
CA GLU A 247 5.61 19.66 -6.30
C GLU A 247 5.08 21.02 -6.78
N GLN A 248 4.08 21.03 -7.69
CA GLN A 248 3.61 22.24 -8.36
C GLN A 248 2.14 22.59 -8.09
N SER A 249 1.46 21.90 -7.19
CA SER A 249 0.07 22.21 -6.89
C SER A 249 -0.09 23.65 -6.39
N GLY A 250 -1.09 24.38 -6.95
CA GLY A 250 -1.28 25.80 -6.69
C GLY A 250 -0.35 26.71 -7.48
N GLY A 251 0.24 26.24 -8.58
CA GLY A 251 1.08 27.03 -9.48
C GLY A 251 2.44 27.38 -8.89
N GLY A 252 3.20 26.36 -8.46
CA GLY A 252 4.53 26.51 -7.89
C GLY A 252 5.51 27.26 -8.78
N LEU A 253 6.58 27.80 -8.20
CA LEU A 253 7.60 28.58 -8.92
C LEU A 253 8.25 27.75 -10.04
N GLY A 254 8.46 26.46 -9.82
CA GLY A 254 9.04 25.58 -10.83
C GLY A 254 8.19 25.44 -12.09
N LEU A 255 6.88 25.55 -11.99
CA LEU A 255 5.94 25.53 -13.13
C LEU A 255 5.80 26.90 -13.79
N ARG A 256 5.71 27.97 -13.00
CA ARG A 256 5.60 29.35 -13.52
C ARG A 256 6.89 29.83 -14.18
N GLY A 257 8.01 29.33 -13.71
CA GLY A 257 9.35 29.78 -14.08
C GLY A 257 9.84 30.91 -13.19
N GLY A 258 11.16 30.95 -13.01
CA GLY A 258 11.84 32.00 -12.27
C GLY A 258 13.15 32.41 -12.92
N HIS A 259 13.65 33.61 -12.61
CA HIS A 259 14.97 34.04 -13.00
C HIS A 259 16.04 33.49 -12.07
N ALA A 260 17.20 33.13 -12.58
CA ALA A 260 18.34 32.75 -11.77
C ALA A 260 18.81 33.93 -10.89
N ARG A 261 19.23 33.67 -9.65
CA ARG A 261 19.72 34.72 -8.71
C ARG A 261 20.85 35.53 -9.27
N ASN A 262 21.74 34.90 -10.03
CA ASN A 262 22.89 35.59 -10.68
C ASN A 262 22.53 36.37 -11.95
N ASN A 263 21.29 36.25 -12.46
CA ASN A 263 20.77 36.94 -13.62
C ASN A 263 19.26 37.24 -13.50
N PRO A 264 18.86 38.18 -12.62
CA PRO A 264 17.45 38.46 -12.34
C PRO A 264 16.66 39.09 -13.48
N GLN A 265 17.32 39.54 -14.53
CA GLN A 265 16.72 40.08 -15.76
C GLN A 265 16.89 39.14 -16.96
N GLY A 266 17.44 37.95 -16.73
CA GLY A 266 17.68 36.92 -17.74
C GLY A 266 16.45 36.13 -18.13
N PRO A 267 16.63 35.00 -18.82
CA PRO A 267 15.52 34.11 -19.17
C PRO A 267 14.90 33.49 -17.96
N LEU A 268 13.66 32.99 -18.13
CA LEU A 268 12.98 32.13 -17.15
C LEU A 268 13.50 30.69 -17.25
N PHE A 269 13.64 30.05 -16.11
CA PHE A 269 13.94 28.62 -15.99
C PHE A 269 12.85 27.93 -15.24
N TYR A 270 12.65 26.64 -15.54
CA TYR A 270 11.55 25.83 -15.03
C TYR A 270 12.10 24.60 -14.31
N ASN A 271 11.45 24.20 -13.22
CA ASN A 271 11.81 23.00 -12.44
C ASN A 271 10.57 22.28 -11.94
N ILE A 272 9.92 21.56 -12.83
CA ILE A 272 8.63 20.90 -12.59
C ILE A 272 8.70 19.90 -11.43
N TYR A 273 9.86 19.27 -11.20
CA TYR A 273 10.05 18.27 -10.13
C TYR A 273 10.74 18.84 -8.89
N ASN A 274 10.92 20.13 -8.82
CA ASN A 274 11.55 20.86 -7.71
C ASN A 274 12.91 20.28 -7.28
N ILE A 275 13.67 19.76 -8.24
CA ILE A 275 14.97 19.10 -8.02
C ILE A 275 15.99 20.15 -7.52
N GLY A 276 16.70 19.81 -6.45
CA GLY A 276 17.72 20.70 -5.87
C GLY A 276 17.18 21.90 -5.07
N ALA A 277 15.87 21.95 -4.81
CA ALA A 277 15.24 22.96 -3.96
C ALA A 277 15.45 22.68 -2.47
N ASN A 278 16.70 22.62 -2.03
CA ASN A 278 17.05 22.14 -0.69
C ASN A 278 16.61 23.08 0.43
N ARG A 279 16.56 24.39 0.21
CA ARG A 279 16.20 25.42 1.19
C ARG A 279 15.08 26.33 0.72
N SER A 280 14.88 26.41 -0.60
CA SER A 280 13.85 27.25 -1.21
C SER A 280 13.58 26.83 -2.65
N ASP A 281 12.41 27.17 -3.17
CA ASP A 281 12.07 26.99 -4.60
C ASP A 281 13.07 27.69 -5.52
N GLN A 282 13.66 28.81 -5.06
CA GLN A 282 14.66 29.54 -5.80
C GLN A 282 15.96 28.74 -6.01
N ASP A 283 16.34 27.88 -5.03
CA ASP A 283 17.48 26.96 -5.22
C ASP A 283 17.19 25.98 -6.37
N GLY A 284 15.94 25.56 -6.51
CA GLY A 284 15.47 24.73 -7.63
C GLY A 284 15.55 25.47 -8.98
N ILE A 285 15.24 26.76 -9.02
CA ILE A 285 15.38 27.59 -10.23
C ILE A 285 16.85 27.74 -10.60
N ASP A 286 17.73 28.02 -9.65
CA ASP A 286 19.16 28.11 -9.89
C ASP A 286 19.76 26.79 -10.39
N PHE A 287 19.26 25.65 -9.84
CA PHE A 287 19.60 24.33 -10.33
C PHE A 287 19.21 24.12 -11.79
N ALA A 288 17.99 24.56 -12.17
CA ALA A 288 17.49 24.50 -13.55
C ALA A 288 18.26 25.40 -14.48
N ALA A 289 18.63 26.59 -14.01
CA ALA A 289 19.41 27.58 -14.80
C ALA A 289 20.78 27.04 -15.22
N VAL A 290 21.53 26.43 -14.29
CA VAL A 290 22.82 25.79 -14.59
C VAL A 290 22.69 24.71 -15.64
N ARG A 291 21.51 24.07 -15.78
CA ARG A 291 21.21 23.00 -16.73
C ARG A 291 20.49 23.44 -17.97
N ASN A 292 20.24 24.74 -18.11
CA ASN A 292 19.53 25.34 -19.23
C ASN A 292 18.13 24.79 -19.45
N TRP A 293 17.36 24.60 -18.35
CA TRP A 293 15.94 24.20 -18.40
C TRP A 293 15.08 25.47 -18.62
N ASP A 294 15.23 26.09 -19.77
CA ASP A 294 14.58 27.33 -20.14
C ASP A 294 13.17 27.19 -20.73
N THR A 295 12.69 25.95 -20.82
CA THR A 295 11.29 25.61 -21.18
C THR A 295 10.74 24.56 -20.25
N ARG A 296 9.39 24.49 -20.13
CA ARG A 296 8.72 23.42 -19.37
C ARG A 296 8.98 22.05 -19.98
N GLU A 297 9.00 21.96 -21.31
CA GLU A 297 9.35 20.71 -22.02
C GLU A 297 10.75 20.21 -21.62
N LYS A 298 11.76 21.07 -21.61
CA LYS A 298 13.11 20.71 -21.15
C LYS A 298 13.13 20.31 -19.67
N SER A 299 12.39 21.04 -18.85
CA SER A 299 12.28 20.71 -17.42
C SER A 299 11.67 19.34 -17.20
N ILE A 300 10.61 18.97 -17.94
CA ILE A 300 10.01 17.64 -17.87
C ILE A 300 11.00 16.59 -18.36
N LEU A 301 11.57 16.77 -19.55
CA LEU A 301 12.46 15.80 -20.20
C LEU A 301 13.75 15.56 -19.41
N TYR A 302 14.46 16.62 -19.04
CA TYR A 302 15.75 16.49 -18.36
C TYR A 302 15.58 16.27 -16.84
N GLY A 303 14.49 16.77 -16.27
CA GLY A 303 14.15 16.46 -14.89
C GLY A 303 13.78 14.99 -14.70
N SER A 304 12.99 14.40 -15.62
CA SER A 304 12.72 12.95 -15.60
C SER A 304 13.99 12.12 -15.82
N LYS A 305 14.92 12.58 -16.70
CA LYS A 305 16.23 11.95 -16.85
C LYS A 305 17.03 11.98 -15.54
N TYR A 306 17.03 13.10 -14.84
CA TYR A 306 17.72 13.22 -13.56
C TYR A 306 17.16 12.23 -12.52
N LEU A 307 15.83 12.10 -12.45
CA LEU A 307 15.17 11.14 -11.57
C LEU A 307 15.52 9.69 -11.95
N ALA A 308 15.47 9.37 -13.25
CA ALA A 308 15.81 8.05 -13.76
C ALA A 308 17.28 7.68 -13.45
N ASP A 309 18.22 8.58 -13.77
CA ASP A 309 19.67 8.34 -13.57
C ASP A 309 20.04 8.18 -12.08
N ASN A 310 19.31 8.84 -11.17
CA ASN A 310 19.65 8.76 -9.75
C ASN A 310 19.09 7.52 -9.06
N TYR A 311 17.99 6.95 -9.57
CA TYR A 311 17.33 5.81 -8.90
C TYR A 311 17.04 4.65 -9.85
N ILE A 312 16.29 4.87 -10.93
CA ILE A 312 15.76 3.81 -11.79
C ILE A 312 16.90 3.01 -12.45
N THR A 313 17.87 3.70 -13.07
CA THR A 313 19.03 3.07 -13.75
C THR A 313 19.98 2.37 -12.77
N LYS A 314 19.92 2.72 -11.49
CA LYS A 314 20.68 2.06 -10.42
C LYS A 314 19.97 0.84 -9.84
N GLY A 315 18.83 0.45 -10.41
CA GLY A 315 18.03 -0.67 -9.93
C GLY A 315 17.15 -0.34 -8.73
N GLN A 316 17.00 0.94 -8.37
CA GLN A 316 16.10 1.41 -7.34
C GLN A 316 14.76 1.86 -7.98
N ASP A 317 14.18 0.96 -8.74
CA ASP A 317 13.03 1.18 -9.61
C ASP A 317 11.68 0.85 -8.94
N SER A 318 11.62 0.99 -7.62
CA SER A 318 10.37 1.00 -6.85
C SER A 318 10.53 1.89 -5.61
N LEU A 319 9.44 2.35 -5.01
CA LEU A 319 9.50 3.12 -3.75
C LEU A 319 10.21 2.34 -2.63
N TYR A 320 9.96 1.05 -2.57
CA TYR A 320 10.64 0.17 -1.62
C TYR A 320 12.14 0.15 -1.85
N LEU A 321 12.59 -0.03 -3.09
CA LEU A 321 14.00 -0.08 -3.44
C LEU A 321 14.71 1.27 -3.31
N GLN A 322 14.00 2.38 -3.53
CA GLN A 322 14.51 3.73 -3.27
C GLN A 322 14.81 3.94 -1.79
N LYS A 323 14.02 3.35 -0.90
CA LYS A 323 14.27 3.42 0.54
C LYS A 323 15.31 2.42 1.00
N PHE A 324 15.18 1.15 0.60
CA PHE A 324 15.94 0.07 1.21
C PHE A 324 17.15 -0.39 0.40
N ASP A 325 17.29 0.00 -0.86
CA ASP A 325 18.45 -0.28 -1.76
C ASP A 325 19.01 -1.71 -1.62
N VAL A 326 18.11 -2.71 -1.70
CA VAL A 326 18.46 -4.11 -1.39
C VAL A 326 18.83 -4.94 -2.61
N ARG A 327 18.78 -4.36 -3.81
CA ARG A 327 19.14 -5.08 -5.04
C ARG A 327 20.64 -5.29 -5.19
N ASN A 328 21.46 -4.36 -4.71
CA ASN A 328 22.88 -4.25 -5.05
C ASN A 328 23.84 -4.83 -3.98
N ASN A 329 23.39 -5.74 -3.12
CA ASN A 329 24.19 -6.35 -2.03
C ASN A 329 24.86 -5.36 -1.07
N ASN A 330 24.49 -4.09 -1.12
CA ASN A 330 25.00 -3.05 -0.23
C ASN A 330 23.84 -2.21 0.32
N PRO A 331 22.95 -2.82 1.12
CA PRO A 331 21.74 -2.17 1.58
C PRO A 331 22.02 -0.90 2.37
N GLY A 332 21.25 0.15 2.06
CA GLY A 332 21.38 1.45 2.72
C GLY A 332 22.60 2.26 2.31
N HIS A 333 23.29 1.92 1.23
CA HIS A 333 24.37 2.76 0.69
C HIS A 333 23.78 4.01 -0.03
N HIS A 334 22.78 3.80 -0.86
CA HIS A 334 22.09 4.86 -1.58
C HIS A 334 20.59 4.78 -1.29
N TYR A 335 20.06 5.61 -0.41
CA TYR A 335 18.64 5.63 -0.06
C TYR A 335 18.06 7.04 -0.22
N TYR A 336 16.82 7.10 -0.65
CA TYR A 336 16.14 8.33 -1.02
C TYR A 336 15.91 9.25 0.18
N MET A 337 15.43 8.70 1.32
CA MET A 337 15.11 9.49 2.50
C MET A 337 15.31 8.72 3.81
N SER A 338 15.48 9.45 4.91
CA SER A 338 15.63 8.89 6.25
C SER A 338 14.34 8.27 6.79
N ASN A 339 13.17 8.82 6.41
CA ASN A 339 11.87 8.36 6.89
C ASN A 339 11.57 6.91 6.50
N ILE A 340 11.47 6.03 7.50
CA ILE A 340 11.22 4.59 7.25
C ILE A 340 9.81 4.31 6.73
N ARG A 341 8.83 5.18 7.03
CA ARG A 341 7.44 5.05 6.58
C ARG A 341 7.20 5.55 5.15
N ALA A 342 8.19 6.19 4.53
CA ALA A 342 8.00 6.85 3.25
C ALA A 342 7.40 5.94 2.17
N PRO A 343 7.91 4.71 1.92
CA PRO A 343 7.33 3.85 0.88
C PRO A 343 5.85 3.56 1.10
N TYR A 344 5.44 3.37 2.36
CA TYR A 344 4.05 3.12 2.71
C TYR A 344 3.15 4.34 2.45
N SER A 345 3.61 5.52 2.87
CA SER A 345 2.86 6.76 2.70
C SER A 345 2.71 7.13 1.22
N GLU A 346 3.80 7.02 0.46
CA GLU A 346 3.81 7.34 -0.97
C GLU A 346 2.97 6.33 -1.77
N ALA A 347 3.08 5.04 -1.50
CA ALA A 347 2.25 4.01 -2.14
C ALA A 347 0.75 4.25 -1.93
N LYS A 348 0.36 4.63 -0.71
CA LYS A 348 -1.03 4.97 -0.40
C LYS A 348 -1.51 6.20 -1.18
N ASN A 349 -0.67 7.19 -1.35
CA ASN A 349 -0.99 8.38 -2.15
C ASN A 349 -1.08 8.04 -3.65
N MET A 350 -0.17 7.21 -4.17
CA MET A 350 -0.23 6.70 -5.54
C MET A 350 -1.53 5.94 -5.79
N LEU A 351 -1.91 5.03 -4.90
CA LEU A 351 -3.17 4.28 -5.03
C LEU A 351 -4.39 5.20 -5.07
N LYS A 352 -4.44 6.21 -4.20
CA LYS A 352 -5.53 7.21 -4.25
C LYS A 352 -5.58 7.90 -5.62
N GLY A 353 -4.43 8.30 -6.15
CA GLY A 353 -4.32 8.90 -7.48
C GLY A 353 -4.83 7.95 -8.57
N TYR A 354 -4.43 6.68 -8.52
CA TYR A 354 -4.86 5.68 -9.50
C TYR A 354 -6.37 5.43 -9.45
N ILE A 355 -6.93 5.22 -8.28
CA ILE A 355 -8.39 5.02 -8.12
C ILE A 355 -9.17 6.26 -8.58
N SER A 356 -8.74 7.47 -8.17
CA SER A 356 -9.42 8.72 -8.55
C SER A 356 -9.41 8.97 -10.06
N ASN A 357 -8.41 8.43 -10.76
CA ASN A 357 -8.26 8.57 -12.21
C ASN A 357 -8.67 7.31 -12.98
N HIS A 358 -9.31 6.34 -12.34
CA HIS A 358 -9.73 5.07 -12.95
C HIS A 358 -8.57 4.31 -13.62
N MET A 359 -7.42 4.24 -12.94
CA MET A 359 -6.20 3.57 -13.41
C MET A 359 -5.90 2.27 -12.66
N ASP A 360 -6.78 1.83 -11.79
CA ASP A 360 -6.65 0.59 -11.03
C ASP A 360 -6.66 -0.68 -11.91
N HIS A 361 -7.23 -0.57 -13.13
CA HIS A 361 -7.21 -1.62 -14.15
C HIS A 361 -5.94 -1.67 -15.02
N VAL A 362 -5.03 -0.70 -14.87
CA VAL A 362 -3.79 -0.67 -15.66
C VAL A 362 -2.87 -1.80 -15.22
N LYS A 363 -2.34 -2.54 -16.19
CA LYS A 363 -1.36 -3.59 -15.91
C LYS A 363 -0.12 -3.02 -15.26
N ARG A 364 0.28 -3.59 -14.11
CA ARG A 364 1.45 -3.17 -13.33
C ARG A 364 2.31 -4.38 -12.97
N ILE A 365 3.59 -4.15 -12.84
CA ILE A 365 4.53 -5.16 -12.38
C ILE A 365 4.97 -4.76 -10.98
N LEU A 366 4.72 -5.61 -9.99
CA LEU A 366 5.16 -5.45 -8.62
C LEU A 366 6.30 -6.42 -8.36
N GLU A 367 7.50 -5.88 -8.12
CA GLU A 367 8.69 -6.68 -7.84
C GLU A 367 8.94 -6.74 -6.33
N ILE A 368 8.78 -7.94 -5.75
CA ILE A 368 8.67 -8.15 -4.31
C ILE A 368 9.93 -8.78 -3.77
N PRO A 369 10.67 -8.10 -2.88
CA PRO A 369 11.90 -8.61 -2.31
C PRO A 369 11.70 -9.86 -1.46
N LEU A 370 12.59 -10.84 -1.65
CA LEU A 370 12.72 -12.03 -0.84
C LEU A 370 14.07 -11.99 -0.13
N TYR A 371 14.07 -12.22 1.18
CA TYR A 371 15.28 -12.28 2.00
C TYR A 371 15.55 -13.69 2.47
N THR A 372 16.80 -13.98 2.79
CA THR A 372 17.18 -15.20 3.51
C THR A 372 16.87 -15.04 5.01
N HIS A 373 16.65 -16.15 5.70
CA HIS A 373 16.39 -16.22 7.15
C HIS A 373 15.24 -15.29 7.60
N MET A 374 14.22 -15.17 6.75
CA MET A 374 13.00 -14.43 7.12
C MET A 374 12.39 -15.07 8.36
N PRO A 375 12.03 -14.29 9.39
CA PRO A 375 11.20 -14.79 10.46
C PRO A 375 9.84 -15.19 9.89
N VAL A 376 9.16 -16.10 10.58
CA VAL A 376 7.80 -16.51 10.14
C VAL A 376 6.92 -15.29 9.95
N TYR A 377 7.14 -14.26 10.77
CA TYR A 377 6.34 -13.07 10.78
C TYR A 377 7.00 -11.91 11.56
N ASN A 378 6.72 -10.65 11.19
CA ASN A 378 7.13 -9.45 11.92
C ASN A 378 5.90 -8.60 12.26
N ALA A 379 5.55 -8.50 13.54
CA ALA A 379 4.43 -7.67 13.99
C ALA A 379 4.76 -6.19 13.95
N TYR A 380 3.71 -5.40 13.86
CA TYR A 380 3.79 -4.00 14.22
C TYR A 380 4.25 -3.86 15.68
N PRO A 381 5.24 -3.04 15.99
CA PRO A 381 5.73 -2.87 17.35
C PRO A 381 4.62 -2.42 18.30
N ILE A 382 4.51 -3.11 19.43
CA ILE A 382 3.50 -2.81 20.46
C ILE A 382 4.03 -1.71 21.37
N PHE A 383 3.15 -0.82 21.79
CA PHE A 383 3.47 0.22 22.74
C PHE A 383 3.99 -0.36 24.08
N THR A 384 5.12 0.16 24.54
CA THR A 384 5.71 -0.28 25.82
C THR A 384 4.87 0.09 27.04
N ASN A 385 3.93 1.03 26.90
CA ASN A 385 3.05 1.49 27.97
C ASN A 385 1.76 0.69 28.13
N ILE A 386 1.59 -0.40 27.38
CA ILE A 386 0.45 -1.28 27.53
C ILE A 386 0.55 -2.03 28.86
N LYS A 387 -0.49 -1.90 29.67
CA LYS A 387 -0.60 -2.68 30.90
C LYS A 387 -1.24 -4.03 30.57
N TYR A 388 -0.52 -5.08 30.84
CA TYR A 388 -1.01 -6.44 30.68
C TYR A 388 -1.71 -6.92 31.96
N ALA A 389 -2.75 -7.70 31.79
CA ALA A 389 -3.39 -8.41 32.86
C ALA A 389 -2.97 -9.89 32.92
N GLY A 390 -1.83 -10.23 32.35
CA GLY A 390 -1.32 -11.60 32.29
C GLY A 390 0.15 -11.67 31.92
N THR A 391 0.63 -12.87 31.70
CA THR A 391 2.03 -13.15 31.41
C THR A 391 2.37 -12.88 29.95
N ILE A 392 3.45 -12.14 29.72
CA ILE A 392 4.04 -11.98 28.39
C ILE A 392 5.08 -13.09 28.21
N MET A 393 4.97 -13.80 27.10
CA MET A 393 5.92 -14.85 26.73
C MET A 393 6.50 -14.58 25.34
N LYS A 394 7.74 -14.97 25.14
CA LYS A 394 8.33 -14.99 23.80
C LYS A 394 7.86 -16.25 23.06
N ASN A 395 7.44 -16.07 21.82
CA ASN A 395 7.22 -17.19 20.92
C ASN A 395 8.53 -17.47 20.16
N PRO A 396 9.20 -18.59 20.38
CA PRO A 396 10.49 -18.88 19.75
C PRO A 396 10.40 -19.05 18.23
N HIS A 397 9.22 -19.35 17.70
CA HIS A 397 9.01 -19.55 16.27
C HIS A 397 8.67 -18.26 15.52
N CYS A 398 8.20 -17.23 16.20
CA CYS A 398 7.73 -16.01 15.56
C CYS A 398 8.46 -14.75 16.01
N GLU A 399 9.36 -14.86 16.94
CA GLU A 399 10.01 -13.71 17.61
C GLU A 399 9.01 -12.74 18.28
N TYR A 400 7.79 -13.22 18.59
CA TYR A 400 6.75 -12.40 19.20
C TYR A 400 6.64 -12.59 20.68
N GLN A 401 6.11 -11.54 21.29
CA GLN A 401 5.57 -11.63 22.63
C GLN A 401 4.18 -12.24 22.59
N ILE A 402 3.98 -13.28 23.37
CA ILE A 402 2.70 -13.94 23.58
C ILE A 402 2.11 -13.38 24.85
N VAL A 403 0.88 -12.92 24.78
CA VAL A 403 0.19 -12.29 25.89
C VAL A 403 -1.01 -13.11 26.28
N ASN A 404 -1.12 -13.53 27.55
CA ASN A 404 -2.27 -14.28 28.05
C ASN A 404 -3.52 -13.42 28.16
N THR A 405 -3.34 -12.21 28.70
CA THR A 405 -4.42 -11.21 28.79
C THR A 405 -3.82 -9.83 28.76
N TYR A 406 -4.62 -8.83 28.36
CA TYR A 406 -4.28 -7.46 28.56
C TYR A 406 -5.48 -6.52 28.46
N LYS A 407 -5.33 -5.27 28.88
CA LYS A 407 -6.45 -4.36 29.02
C LYS A 407 -6.40 -3.12 28.19
N ASN A 408 -5.28 -2.70 27.71
CA ASN A 408 -5.27 -1.45 26.99
C ASN A 408 -5.58 -1.66 25.51
N LEU A 409 -6.79 -1.34 25.14
CA LEU A 409 -7.28 -1.49 23.79
C LEU A 409 -7.27 -0.18 23.01
N LYS A 410 -6.49 0.81 23.44
CA LYS A 410 -6.40 2.08 22.69
C LYS A 410 -6.06 1.89 21.23
N GLU A 411 -5.30 0.84 20.95
CA GLU A 411 -4.83 0.51 19.62
C GLU A 411 -5.67 -0.59 18.94
N ASN A 412 -6.86 -0.87 19.43
CA ASN A 412 -7.69 -1.95 18.92
C ASN A 412 -6.89 -3.24 18.76
N VAL A 413 -6.39 -3.76 19.85
CA VAL A 413 -5.62 -5.00 19.86
C VAL A 413 -6.49 -6.15 20.30
N ASP A 414 -6.57 -7.18 19.48
CA ASP A 414 -7.22 -8.45 19.80
C ASP A 414 -6.20 -9.49 20.24
N TYR A 415 -6.67 -10.45 21.00
CA TYR A 415 -5.88 -11.56 21.47
C TYR A 415 -6.44 -12.87 20.97
N ILE A 416 -5.57 -13.67 20.44
CA ILE A 416 -5.90 -15.04 20.02
C ILE A 416 -5.18 -15.98 20.95
N SER A 417 -5.94 -16.75 21.72
CA SER A 417 -5.40 -17.82 22.56
C SER A 417 -5.42 -19.14 21.78
N ILE A 418 -4.25 -19.72 21.55
CA ILE A 418 -4.12 -20.95 20.81
C ILE A 418 -3.13 -21.84 21.56
N ASN A 419 -3.56 -23.08 21.89
CA ASN A 419 -2.76 -24.03 22.67
C ASN A 419 -2.20 -23.43 23.97
N HIS A 420 -3.05 -22.72 24.72
CA HIS A 420 -2.69 -22.01 25.96
C HIS A 420 -1.70 -20.87 25.80
N LYS A 421 -1.43 -20.44 24.56
CA LYS A 421 -0.64 -19.26 24.24
C LYS A 421 -1.52 -18.19 23.64
N THR A 422 -1.35 -16.96 24.06
CA THR A 422 -2.11 -15.84 23.55
C THR A 422 -1.22 -14.98 22.66
N TYR A 423 -1.66 -14.75 21.44
CA TYR A 423 -0.98 -13.95 20.47
C TYR A 423 -1.65 -12.60 20.34
N THR A 424 -0.87 -11.56 20.30
CA THR A 424 -1.36 -10.21 20.10
C THR A 424 -1.70 -9.99 18.63
N HIS A 425 -2.89 -9.50 18.41
CA HIS A 425 -3.39 -9.13 17.11
C HIS A 425 -3.79 -7.65 17.12
N ILE A 426 -3.16 -6.83 16.28
CA ILE A 426 -3.48 -5.42 16.21
C ILE A 426 -4.60 -5.22 15.21
N VAL A 427 -5.79 -4.92 15.72
CA VAL A 427 -6.97 -4.66 14.91
C VAL A 427 -6.89 -3.23 14.37
N GLY A 428 -7.20 -3.06 13.09
CA GLY A 428 -7.21 -1.74 12.44
C GLY A 428 -5.92 -1.34 11.75
N LEU A 429 -4.82 -2.07 11.99
CA LEU A 429 -3.73 -2.09 11.04
C LEU A 429 -4.05 -3.18 10.05
N ASN A 430 -4.32 -2.80 8.81
CA ASN A 430 -4.70 -3.74 7.74
C ASN A 430 -3.63 -4.79 7.43
N ASN A 431 -2.64 -4.91 8.26
CA ASN A 431 -1.38 -5.58 8.00
C ASN A 431 -1.09 -6.62 9.01
N TYR A 432 -2.12 -7.16 9.61
CA TYR A 432 -1.88 -8.25 10.44
C TYR A 432 -1.76 -9.51 9.61
N TYR A 433 -0.58 -9.94 9.47
CA TYR A 433 -0.24 -11.08 8.69
C TYR A 433 0.34 -12.13 9.57
N GLY A 434 -0.15 -13.17 9.53
CA GLY A 434 0.56 -14.24 10.03
C GLY A 434 -0.08 -14.88 11.17
N SER A 435 -0.63 -15.89 10.81
CA SER A 435 -0.44 -17.07 11.59
C SER A 435 1.05 -17.29 11.73
N CYS A 436 1.64 -16.97 12.85
CA CYS A 436 2.72 -17.81 13.31
C CYS A 436 2.25 -19.23 13.16
N ASP A 437 3.01 -20.10 12.51
CA ASP A 437 2.74 -21.52 12.58
C ASP A 437 2.79 -21.91 14.05
N ILE A 438 1.61 -22.20 14.56
CA ILE A 438 1.44 -22.52 15.96
C ILE A 438 1.88 -23.96 16.07
N PRO A 439 2.89 -24.24 16.88
CA PRO A 439 3.26 -25.61 17.12
C PRO A 439 2.02 -26.35 17.61
N LYS A 440 1.69 -27.43 16.94
CA LYS A 440 0.60 -28.33 17.34
C LYS A 440 0.83 -28.86 18.75
#